data_eac3fb7222e83e20e140269aa6b6b9f1
#
_entry.id   eac3fb7222e83e20e140269aa6b6b9f1
#
_cell.length_a   1.000
_cell.length_b   1.000
_cell.length_c   1.000
_cell.angle_alpha   90.00
_cell.angle_beta   90.00
_cell.angle_gamma   90.00
#
_symmetry.space_group_name_H-M   'P 1'
#
loop_
_entity.id
_entity.type
_entity.pdbx_description
1 polymer ?
#
loop_
_entity_poly.entity_id
_entity_poly.type
_entity_poly.pdbx_seq_one_letter_code
_entity_poly.pdbx_strand_id
1 'polypeptide(L)'
;MTTAVQLRHAFVSSGSEASIHDHSRTPSAAVAAILRETAVGLELLFIERARCPGDPWSGDIAFPGGRLEAGDADARAAAERETLEEIGLDLTAAEALGRLTDLTTSDEQMVVAAFVYYLTDAGGFDEDPPRQLSSEVADAFWFPINALLEPSRHSRQTFECRGTDRGYATIELLGTGRPVLWGVTHRLVARLLQRLGCCLPTAPTP
;
A
#
# COMPACT_ATOMS: atom_id res chain seq x y z
N MET A 1 13.95 7.00 14.11
CA MET A 1 13.15 5.78 13.82
C MET A 1 11.68 6.11 14.07
N THR A 2 10.80 5.85 13.13
CA THR A 2 9.36 6.03 13.33
C THR A 2 8.83 4.86 14.18
N THR A 3 8.05 5.17 15.22
CA THR A 3 7.53 4.19 16.19
C THR A 3 6.02 4.06 16.08
N ALA A 4 5.43 3.00 16.65
CA ALA A 4 3.99 2.83 16.76
C ALA A 4 3.29 3.99 17.47
N VAL A 5 3.94 4.62 18.45
CA VAL A 5 3.42 5.81 19.15
C VAL A 5 3.30 7.00 18.19
N GLN A 6 4.33 7.25 17.37
CA GLN A 6 4.29 8.31 16.38
C GLN A 6 3.26 8.03 15.28
N LEU A 7 3.12 6.75 14.88
CA LEU A 7 2.12 6.30 13.92
C LEU A 7 0.70 6.63 14.43
N ARG A 8 0.36 6.18 15.65
CA ARG A 8 -0.95 6.47 16.27
C ARG A 8 -1.21 7.97 16.39
N HIS A 9 -0.21 8.72 16.86
CA HIS A 9 -0.33 10.17 16.99
C HIS A 9 -0.61 10.85 15.65
N ALA A 10 0.00 10.42 14.57
CA ALA A 10 -0.22 10.95 13.22
C ALA A 10 -1.65 10.75 12.72
N PHE A 11 -2.36 9.72 13.21
CA PHE A 11 -3.75 9.45 12.82
C PHE A 11 -4.77 10.03 13.82
N VAL A 12 -4.45 10.14 15.11
CA VAL A 12 -5.32 10.75 16.12
C VAL A 12 -5.32 12.28 16.02
N SER A 13 -4.17 12.91 15.81
CA SER A 13 -4.02 14.37 15.72
C SER A 13 -4.71 14.98 14.50
N SER A 14 -5.01 14.17 13.50
CA SER A 14 -5.80 14.55 12.33
C SER A 14 -7.31 14.33 12.55
N GLY A 15 -7.72 14.24 13.79
CA GLY A 15 -9.11 14.16 14.16
C GLY A 15 -9.88 15.30 13.51
N SER A 16 -10.76 14.98 12.57
CA SER A 16 -11.69 15.89 11.90
C SER A 16 -11.11 16.84 10.82
N GLU A 17 -9.89 16.72 10.36
CA GLU A 17 -9.72 17.03 8.95
C GLU A 17 -10.39 15.89 8.18
N ALA A 18 -11.71 16.02 8.04
CA ALA A 18 -12.42 15.41 6.94
C ALA A 18 -11.56 15.70 5.73
N SER A 19 -10.80 14.69 5.32
CA SER A 19 -10.00 14.74 4.12
C SER A 19 -10.81 15.50 3.10
N ILE A 20 -10.20 16.44 2.40
CA ILE A 20 -10.78 16.98 1.19
C ILE A 20 -10.86 15.76 0.27
N HIS A 21 -11.84 14.92 0.53
CA HIS A 21 -12.27 13.91 -0.40
C HIS A 21 -12.78 14.72 -1.57
N ASP A 22 -12.18 14.56 -2.71
CA ASP A 22 -12.87 14.87 -3.95
C ASP A 22 -14.08 13.93 -4.00
N HIS A 23 -15.16 14.34 -3.36
CA HIS A 23 -16.42 13.59 -3.27
C HIS A 23 -17.10 13.40 -4.63
N SER A 24 -16.44 13.82 -5.71
CA SER A 24 -16.98 13.71 -7.06
C SER A 24 -17.01 12.26 -7.57
N ARG A 25 -16.22 11.35 -6.98
CA ARG A 25 -16.12 9.96 -7.44
C ARG A 25 -16.07 8.98 -6.26
N THR A 26 -16.97 7.99 -6.28
CA THR A 26 -16.98 6.89 -5.30
C THR A 26 -15.79 5.94 -5.54
N PRO A 27 -15.11 5.45 -4.49
CA PRO A 27 -14.09 4.42 -4.63
C PRO A 27 -14.62 3.18 -5.36
N SER A 28 -13.83 2.65 -6.28
CA SER A 28 -14.11 1.42 -7.00
C SER A 28 -13.16 0.29 -6.63
N ALA A 29 -12.12 0.61 -5.85
CA ALA A 29 -11.18 -0.32 -5.26
C ALA A 29 -10.75 0.16 -3.89
N ALA A 30 -10.30 -0.77 -3.03
CA ALA A 30 -9.78 -0.46 -1.70
C ALA A 30 -8.60 -1.36 -1.36
N VAL A 31 -7.63 -0.80 -0.63
CA VAL A 31 -6.40 -1.49 -0.22
C VAL A 31 -6.12 -1.28 1.26
N ALA A 32 -5.37 -2.20 1.87
CA ALA A 32 -4.92 -2.13 3.25
C ALA A 32 -3.41 -1.84 3.32
N ALA A 33 -3.03 -0.69 3.86
CA ALA A 33 -1.66 -0.38 4.24
C ALA A 33 -1.42 -0.90 5.66
N ILE A 34 -0.76 -2.04 5.78
CA ILE A 34 -0.63 -2.79 7.03
C ILE A 34 0.77 -2.59 7.59
N LEU A 35 0.85 -2.13 8.84
CA LEU A 35 2.10 -1.88 9.54
C LEU A 35 2.26 -2.79 10.75
N ARG A 36 3.52 -3.12 11.04
CA ARG A 36 3.94 -3.71 12.32
C ARG A 36 5.19 -3.01 12.85
N GLU A 37 5.44 -3.15 14.13
CA GLU A 37 6.69 -2.68 14.75
C GLU A 37 7.60 -3.87 15.07
N THR A 38 8.87 -3.73 14.74
CA THR A 38 9.92 -4.70 15.02
C THR A 38 11.03 -4.03 15.83
N ALA A 39 12.03 -4.80 16.26
CA ALA A 39 13.19 -4.26 16.95
C ALA A 39 13.97 -3.20 16.13
N VAL A 40 13.79 -3.19 14.80
CA VAL A 40 14.46 -2.24 13.89
C VAL A 40 13.55 -1.09 13.43
N GLY A 41 12.30 -1.05 13.89
CA GLY A 41 11.33 0.00 13.59
C GLY A 41 10.08 -0.50 12.87
N LEU A 42 9.32 0.43 12.31
CA LEU A 42 8.10 0.09 11.57
C LEU A 42 8.41 -0.53 10.22
N GLU A 43 7.65 -1.57 9.90
CA GLU A 43 7.62 -2.22 8.60
C GLU A 43 6.23 -2.12 7.98
N LEU A 44 6.18 -2.10 6.67
CA LEU A 44 4.98 -2.02 5.85
C LEU A 44 4.86 -3.27 4.99
N LEU A 45 3.69 -3.89 4.97
CA LEU A 45 3.41 -5.09 4.19
C LEU A 45 3.13 -4.74 2.74
N PHE A 46 3.76 -5.48 1.83
CA PHE A 46 3.52 -5.45 0.40
C PHE A 46 3.23 -6.84 -0.14
N ILE A 47 2.54 -6.89 -1.25
CA ILE A 47 2.41 -8.08 -2.09
C ILE A 47 3.09 -7.84 -3.45
N GLU A 48 3.64 -8.89 -4.04
CA GLU A 48 3.94 -8.98 -5.46
C GLU A 48 2.78 -9.70 -6.14
N ARG A 49 2.08 -9.06 -7.06
CA ARG A 49 0.97 -9.66 -7.79
C ARG A 49 1.48 -10.78 -8.70
N ALA A 50 0.74 -11.87 -8.79
CA ALA A 50 1.06 -12.95 -9.70
C ALA A 50 0.99 -12.47 -11.16
N ARG A 51 1.79 -13.10 -12.03
CA ARG A 51 1.77 -12.80 -13.47
C ARG A 51 0.55 -13.45 -14.09
N CYS A 52 -0.40 -12.62 -14.55
CA CYS A 52 -1.62 -13.05 -15.21
C CYS A 52 -1.74 -12.39 -16.61
N PRO A 53 -1.84 -13.15 -17.70
CA PRO A 53 -2.03 -12.57 -19.02
C PRO A 53 -3.31 -11.73 -19.09
N GLY A 54 -3.20 -10.49 -19.55
CA GLY A 54 -4.33 -9.55 -19.68
C GLY A 54 -4.59 -8.67 -18.45
N ASP A 55 -3.91 -8.92 -17.33
CA ASP A 55 -3.93 -7.99 -16.19
C ASP A 55 -2.86 -6.90 -16.39
N PRO A 56 -3.24 -5.62 -16.52
CA PRO A 56 -2.29 -4.52 -16.71
C PRO A 56 -1.40 -4.25 -15.49
N TRP A 57 -1.74 -4.78 -14.32
CA TRP A 57 -0.97 -4.66 -13.07
C TRP A 57 -0.25 -5.96 -12.69
N SER A 58 -0.15 -6.88 -13.66
CA SER A 58 0.50 -8.19 -13.52
C SER A 58 1.97 -8.05 -13.12
N GLY A 59 2.34 -8.63 -11.97
CA GLY A 59 3.70 -8.58 -11.42
C GLY A 59 4.05 -7.28 -10.70
N ASP A 60 3.11 -6.36 -10.49
CA ASP A 60 3.36 -5.12 -9.75
C ASP A 60 3.44 -5.37 -8.24
N ILE A 61 4.19 -4.50 -7.56
CA ILE A 61 4.17 -4.42 -6.09
C ILE A 61 3.00 -3.53 -5.65
N ALA A 62 2.17 -4.07 -4.76
CA ALA A 62 0.96 -3.42 -4.27
C ALA A 62 0.78 -3.57 -2.76
N PHE A 63 -0.17 -2.84 -2.19
CA PHE A 63 -0.80 -3.23 -0.95
C PHE A 63 -1.86 -4.30 -1.24
N PRO A 64 -2.14 -5.22 -0.31
CA PRO A 64 -3.25 -6.15 -0.46
C PRO A 64 -4.56 -5.38 -0.59
N GLY A 65 -5.44 -5.87 -1.46
CA GLY A 65 -6.70 -5.24 -1.75
C GLY A 65 -7.14 -5.38 -3.20
N GLY A 66 -8.38 -5.00 -3.48
CA GLY A 66 -8.97 -5.22 -4.78
C GLY A 66 -10.19 -4.33 -5.06
N ARG A 67 -11.04 -4.78 -5.96
CA ARG A 67 -12.25 -4.06 -6.37
C ARG A 67 -13.34 -4.22 -5.32
N LEU A 68 -14.17 -3.18 -5.19
CA LEU A 68 -15.39 -3.28 -4.40
C LEU A 68 -16.38 -4.19 -5.10
N GLU A 69 -16.98 -5.10 -4.34
CA GLU A 69 -18.05 -5.99 -4.77
C GLU A 69 -19.41 -5.60 -4.17
N ALA A 70 -20.48 -6.09 -4.77
CA ALA A 70 -21.84 -5.78 -4.31
C ALA A 70 -22.14 -6.29 -2.89
N GLY A 71 -21.35 -7.24 -2.37
CA GLY A 71 -21.47 -7.79 -1.02
C GLY A 71 -20.73 -6.99 0.04
N ASP A 72 -19.84 -6.09 -0.36
CA ASP A 72 -19.06 -5.29 0.58
C ASP A 72 -19.94 -4.18 1.20
N ALA A 73 -19.92 -4.09 2.53
CA ALA A 73 -20.69 -3.06 3.24
C ALA A 73 -20.17 -1.65 2.92
N ASP A 74 -18.87 -1.52 2.73
CA ASP A 74 -18.18 -0.29 2.35
C ASP A 74 -16.77 -0.61 1.77
N ALA A 75 -16.03 0.42 1.40
CA ALA A 75 -14.68 0.28 0.86
C ALA A 75 -13.69 -0.35 1.87
N ARG A 76 -13.92 -0.17 3.17
CA ARG A 76 -13.09 -0.79 4.21
C ARG A 76 -13.31 -2.30 4.25
N ALA A 77 -14.56 -2.73 4.20
CA ALA A 77 -14.92 -4.15 4.16
C ALA A 77 -14.29 -4.85 2.94
N ALA A 78 -14.26 -4.17 1.77
CA ALA A 78 -13.58 -4.68 0.58
C ALA A 78 -12.06 -4.89 0.84
N ALA A 79 -11.37 -3.90 1.42
CA ALA A 79 -9.93 -4.03 1.71
C ALA A 79 -9.64 -5.17 2.72
N GLU A 80 -10.51 -5.34 3.73
CA GLU A 80 -10.37 -6.42 4.74
C GLU A 80 -10.63 -7.80 4.11
N ARG A 81 -11.69 -7.94 3.29
CA ARG A 81 -12.02 -9.18 2.56
C ARG A 81 -10.89 -9.58 1.63
N GLU A 82 -10.44 -8.68 0.78
CA GLU A 82 -9.36 -8.93 -0.19
C GLU A 82 -8.05 -9.32 0.52
N THR A 83 -7.71 -8.65 1.63
CA THR A 83 -6.51 -9.01 2.43
C THR A 83 -6.60 -10.43 2.95
N LEU A 84 -7.77 -10.84 3.45
CA LEU A 84 -7.99 -12.22 3.90
C LEU A 84 -7.90 -13.22 2.73
N GLU A 85 -8.49 -12.90 1.57
CA GLU A 85 -8.50 -13.76 0.39
C GLU A 85 -7.10 -13.88 -0.24
N GLU A 86 -6.37 -12.78 -0.37
CA GLU A 86 -5.07 -12.72 -1.03
C GLU A 86 -3.95 -13.36 -0.21
N ILE A 87 -3.89 -13.08 1.10
CA ILE A 87 -2.75 -13.44 1.95
C ILE A 87 -3.14 -14.15 3.26
N GLY A 88 -4.42 -14.48 3.46
CA GLY A 88 -4.89 -15.18 4.66
C GLY A 88 -4.83 -14.36 5.95
N LEU A 89 -4.65 -13.03 5.86
CA LEU A 89 -4.51 -12.16 7.02
C LEU A 89 -5.85 -11.54 7.41
N ASP A 90 -6.39 -11.96 8.56
CA ASP A 90 -7.61 -11.39 9.13
C ASP A 90 -7.29 -10.08 9.87
N LEU A 91 -7.81 -8.97 9.37
CA LEU A 91 -7.60 -7.63 9.95
C LEU A 91 -8.58 -7.28 11.07
N THR A 92 -9.51 -8.16 11.44
CA THR A 92 -10.49 -7.89 12.52
C THR A 92 -9.85 -7.65 13.89
N ALA A 93 -8.67 -8.27 14.15
CA ALA A 93 -7.88 -8.06 15.35
C ALA A 93 -6.83 -6.95 15.22
N ALA A 94 -6.67 -6.34 14.05
CA ALA A 94 -5.75 -5.24 13.83
C ALA A 94 -6.34 -3.91 14.30
N GLU A 95 -5.49 -3.00 14.74
CA GLU A 95 -5.88 -1.64 15.08
C GLU A 95 -6.07 -0.84 13.78
N ALA A 96 -7.32 -0.48 13.44
CA ALA A 96 -7.60 0.40 12.33
C ALA A 96 -7.28 1.85 12.70
N LEU A 97 -6.24 2.40 12.11
CA LEU A 97 -5.76 3.75 12.43
C LEU A 97 -6.52 4.84 11.68
N GLY A 98 -6.97 4.55 10.45
CA GLY A 98 -7.71 5.51 9.65
C GLY A 98 -7.59 5.28 8.14
N ARG A 99 -7.95 6.30 7.37
CA ARG A 99 -7.94 6.29 5.90
C ARG A 99 -7.00 7.36 5.36
N LEU A 100 -6.26 7.04 4.32
CA LEU A 100 -5.53 8.03 3.52
C LEU A 100 -6.48 8.72 2.54
N THR A 101 -6.07 9.86 1.98
CA THR A 101 -6.82 10.50 0.90
C THR A 101 -6.86 9.57 -0.31
N ASP A 102 -8.04 9.38 -0.89
CA ASP A 102 -8.25 8.55 -2.07
C ASP A 102 -7.38 8.99 -3.24
N LEU A 103 -6.97 8.03 -4.05
CA LEU A 103 -6.20 8.28 -5.25
C LEU A 103 -6.92 7.79 -6.49
N THR A 104 -6.95 8.65 -7.49
CA THR A 104 -7.37 8.23 -8.84
C THR A 104 -6.16 7.63 -9.57
N THR A 105 -6.38 6.52 -10.28
CA THR A 105 -5.37 5.93 -11.17
C THR A 105 -4.98 6.90 -12.27
N SER A 106 -3.79 6.72 -12.86
CA SER A 106 -3.28 7.62 -13.90
C SER A 106 -4.11 7.64 -15.18
N ASP A 107 -4.93 6.62 -15.38
CA ASP A 107 -5.90 6.51 -16.48
C ASP A 107 -7.30 7.02 -16.10
N GLU A 108 -7.45 7.57 -14.88
CA GLU A 108 -8.69 8.12 -14.33
C GLU A 108 -9.88 7.14 -14.24
N GLN A 109 -9.62 5.84 -14.37
CA GLN A 109 -10.71 4.84 -14.39
C GLN A 109 -11.10 4.34 -13.02
N MET A 110 -10.15 4.31 -12.08
CA MET A 110 -10.39 3.81 -10.74
C MET A 110 -10.08 4.87 -9.69
N VAL A 111 -10.90 4.91 -8.66
CA VAL A 111 -10.62 5.60 -7.40
C VAL A 111 -10.30 4.53 -6.36
N VAL A 112 -9.12 4.63 -5.78
CA VAL A 112 -8.60 3.68 -4.79
C VAL A 112 -8.64 4.32 -3.41
N ALA A 113 -9.39 3.72 -2.50
CA ALA A 113 -9.37 4.03 -1.07
C ALA A 113 -8.25 3.23 -0.39
N ALA A 114 -7.54 3.82 0.57
CA ALA A 114 -6.50 3.12 1.32
C ALA A 114 -6.74 3.28 2.82
N PHE A 115 -6.86 2.14 3.50
CA PHE A 115 -7.05 2.06 4.95
C PHE A 115 -5.75 1.63 5.62
N VAL A 116 -5.45 2.22 6.76
CA VAL A 116 -4.18 1.99 7.48
C VAL A 116 -4.46 1.17 8.73
N TYR A 117 -3.74 0.06 8.86
CA TYR A 117 -3.85 -0.88 9.96
C TYR A 117 -2.51 -1.03 10.67
N TYR A 118 -2.57 -1.25 11.96
CA TYR A 118 -1.42 -1.59 12.77
C TYR A 118 -1.63 -2.95 13.45
N LEU A 119 -0.71 -3.88 13.20
CA LEU A 119 -0.70 -5.17 13.87
C LEU A 119 -0.06 -5.03 15.24
N THR A 120 -0.82 -5.32 16.29
CA THR A 120 -0.31 -5.39 17.66
C THR A 120 0.13 -6.81 17.99
N ASP A 121 1.10 -6.97 18.89
CA ASP A 121 1.55 -8.29 19.35
C ASP A 121 0.40 -9.13 19.94
N ALA A 122 -0.67 -8.48 20.43
CA ALA A 122 -1.86 -9.12 20.95
C ALA A 122 -2.73 -9.79 19.85
N GLY A 123 -2.51 -9.49 18.59
CA GLY A 123 -3.30 -9.99 17.45
C GLY A 123 -2.92 -11.41 17.00
N GLY A 124 -1.84 -12.00 17.56
CA GLY A 124 -1.45 -13.39 17.22
C GLY A 124 -0.99 -13.57 15.77
N PHE A 125 -0.41 -12.54 15.16
CA PHE A 125 0.12 -12.62 13.80
C PHE A 125 1.51 -13.29 13.79
N ASP A 126 1.52 -14.61 14.12
CA ASP A 126 2.74 -15.40 14.32
C ASP A 126 3.47 -15.75 13.00
N GLU A 127 2.82 -15.56 11.85
CA GLU A 127 3.41 -15.91 10.56
C GLU A 127 4.09 -14.71 9.89
N ASP A 128 5.34 -14.87 9.58
CA ASP A 128 6.19 -13.86 8.99
C ASP A 128 6.86 -14.36 7.69
N PRO A 129 6.43 -13.92 6.53
CA PRO A 129 5.17 -13.26 6.14
C PRO A 129 3.96 -14.22 6.14
N PRO A 130 2.73 -13.74 5.89
CA PRO A 130 1.57 -14.61 5.73
C PRO A 130 1.84 -15.70 4.68
N ARG A 131 1.52 -16.98 5.01
CA ARG A 131 1.88 -18.12 4.17
C ARG A 131 0.76 -18.66 3.28
N GLN A 132 -0.46 -18.22 3.53
CA GLN A 132 -1.61 -18.61 2.69
C GLN A 132 -1.80 -17.59 1.58
N LEU A 133 -0.97 -17.68 0.53
CA LEU A 133 -1.11 -16.83 -0.64
C LEU A 133 -2.14 -17.42 -1.60
N SER A 134 -3.04 -16.59 -2.10
CA SER A 134 -3.92 -16.96 -3.22
C SER A 134 -3.13 -17.10 -4.53
N SER A 135 -3.77 -17.63 -5.56
CA SER A 135 -3.15 -17.71 -6.88
C SER A 135 -2.88 -16.34 -7.54
N GLU A 136 -3.44 -15.27 -6.99
CA GLU A 136 -3.27 -13.90 -7.47
C GLU A 136 -2.04 -13.20 -6.89
N VAL A 137 -1.42 -13.79 -5.86
CA VAL A 137 -0.25 -13.26 -5.16
C VAL A 137 0.95 -14.17 -5.35
N ALA A 138 2.02 -13.64 -5.92
CA ALA A 138 3.27 -14.37 -6.11
C ALA A 138 4.13 -14.37 -4.83
N ASP A 139 4.09 -13.29 -4.07
CA ASP A 139 4.88 -13.11 -2.84
C ASP A 139 4.20 -12.08 -1.91
N ALA A 140 4.44 -12.19 -0.59
CA ALA A 140 4.06 -11.20 0.39
C ALA A 140 5.25 -10.97 1.32
N PHE A 141 5.59 -9.72 1.58
CA PHE A 141 6.81 -9.39 2.33
C PHE A 141 6.67 -8.09 3.12
N TRP A 142 7.38 -8.06 4.24
CA TRP A 142 7.56 -6.86 5.06
C TRP A 142 8.73 -6.02 4.57
N PHE A 143 8.57 -4.72 4.56
CA PHE A 143 9.64 -3.81 4.14
C PHE A 143 9.80 -2.66 5.15
N PRO A 144 11.04 -2.41 5.66
CA PRO A 144 11.26 -1.37 6.64
C PRO A 144 10.96 0.03 6.10
N ILE A 145 10.16 0.81 6.83
CA ILE A 145 9.82 2.18 6.43
C ILE A 145 11.07 3.05 6.25
N ASN A 146 12.08 2.86 7.11
CA ASN A 146 13.32 3.64 6.99
C ASN A 146 14.06 3.36 5.67
N ALA A 147 13.98 2.13 5.15
CA ALA A 147 14.59 1.79 3.88
C ALA A 147 13.87 2.42 2.67
N LEU A 148 12.57 2.75 2.80
CA LEU A 148 11.86 3.54 1.79
C LEU A 148 12.41 4.96 1.64
N LEU A 149 13.14 5.47 2.64
CA LEU A 149 13.71 6.81 2.62
C LEU A 149 15.17 6.83 2.12
N GLU A 150 15.74 5.70 1.74
CA GLU A 150 17.10 5.61 1.20
C GLU A 150 17.16 6.16 -0.24
N PRO A 151 17.90 7.24 -0.52
CA PRO A 151 17.94 7.86 -1.86
C PRO A 151 18.40 6.90 -2.96
N SER A 152 19.27 5.95 -2.64
CA SER A 152 19.82 4.96 -3.57
C SER A 152 18.78 4.00 -4.16
N ARG A 153 17.61 3.87 -3.52
CA ARG A 153 16.50 3.02 -3.98
C ARG A 153 15.57 3.73 -4.97
N HIS A 154 15.70 5.05 -5.09
CA HIS A 154 14.80 5.86 -5.90
C HIS A 154 15.36 6.09 -7.29
N SER A 155 14.53 5.84 -8.29
CA SER A 155 14.85 6.09 -9.70
C SER A 155 13.61 6.53 -10.49
N ARG A 156 13.79 6.78 -11.76
CA ARG A 156 12.69 6.98 -12.71
C ARG A 156 12.76 5.90 -13.78
N GLN A 157 11.61 5.27 -14.05
CA GLN A 157 11.49 4.28 -15.10
C GLN A 157 10.31 4.62 -16.00
N THR A 158 10.39 4.18 -17.25
CA THR A 158 9.33 4.34 -18.24
C THR A 158 8.48 3.08 -18.27
N PHE A 159 7.16 3.26 -18.18
CA PHE A 159 6.19 2.18 -18.30
C PHE A 159 5.24 2.49 -19.44
N GLU A 160 4.91 1.48 -20.21
CA GLU A 160 3.86 1.56 -21.21
C GLU A 160 2.49 1.55 -20.52
N CYS A 161 1.76 2.65 -20.65
CA CYS A 161 0.41 2.78 -20.14
C CYS A 161 -0.53 3.07 -21.31
N ARG A 162 -1.31 2.06 -21.74
CA ARG A 162 -2.28 2.17 -22.86
C ARG A 162 -1.66 2.70 -24.16
N GLY A 163 -0.56 2.12 -24.57
CA GLY A 163 0.13 2.49 -25.81
C GLY A 163 0.89 3.82 -25.73
N THR A 164 1.08 4.37 -24.50
CA THR A 164 1.85 5.58 -24.28
C THR A 164 2.91 5.34 -23.23
N ASP A 165 4.14 5.63 -23.57
CA ASP A 165 5.27 5.58 -22.64
C ASP A 165 5.23 6.77 -21.69
N ARG A 166 5.24 6.50 -20.37
CA ARG A 166 5.25 7.53 -19.33
C ARG A 166 6.32 7.24 -18.29
N GLY A 167 7.05 8.27 -17.88
CA GLY A 167 8.05 8.19 -16.82
C GLY A 167 7.42 8.31 -15.44
N TYR A 168 7.67 7.32 -14.57
CA TYR A 168 7.22 7.30 -13.18
C TYR A 168 8.40 7.28 -12.22
N ALA A 169 8.22 7.86 -11.03
CA ALA A 169 9.11 7.64 -9.91
C ALA A 169 8.93 6.20 -9.41
N THR A 170 10.03 5.55 -9.07
CA THR A 170 10.07 4.16 -8.63
C THR A 170 10.91 3.98 -7.39
N ILE A 171 10.62 2.95 -6.60
CA ILE A 171 11.42 2.53 -5.45
C ILE A 171 11.78 1.05 -5.61
N GLU A 172 13.06 0.72 -5.53
CA GLU A 172 13.55 -0.66 -5.51
C GLU A 172 13.38 -1.25 -4.11
N LEU A 173 12.52 -2.25 -3.96
CA LEU A 173 12.30 -2.95 -2.69
C LEU A 173 13.04 -4.29 -2.64
N LEU A 174 12.97 -5.09 -3.68
CA LEU A 174 13.38 -6.49 -3.73
C LEU A 174 14.75 -6.72 -4.39
N GLY A 175 15.47 -5.65 -4.74
CA GLY A 175 16.76 -5.71 -5.41
C GLY A 175 16.66 -5.70 -6.93
N THR A 176 17.81 -5.59 -7.57
CA THR A 176 17.94 -5.40 -9.02
C THR A 176 17.32 -6.55 -9.81
N GLY A 177 16.54 -6.20 -10.81
CA GLY A 177 15.86 -7.18 -11.70
C GLY A 177 14.54 -7.73 -11.16
N ARG A 178 14.13 -7.32 -9.97
CA ARG A 178 12.81 -7.60 -9.41
C ARG A 178 11.86 -6.43 -9.70
N PRO A 179 10.53 -6.62 -9.56
CA PRO A 179 9.57 -5.54 -9.69
C PRO A 179 9.88 -4.36 -8.78
N VAL A 180 9.59 -3.17 -9.25
CA VAL A 180 9.77 -1.93 -8.47
C VAL A 180 8.41 -1.40 -8.02
N LEU A 181 8.40 -0.68 -6.91
CA LEU A 181 7.21 0.03 -6.44
C LEU A 181 7.01 1.30 -7.27
N TRP A 182 5.85 1.45 -7.90
CA TRP A 182 5.48 2.61 -8.74
C TRP A 182 3.96 2.90 -8.70
N GLY A 183 3.50 3.82 -9.51
CA GLY A 183 2.08 4.06 -9.76
C GLY A 183 1.28 4.51 -8.53
N VAL A 184 0.10 3.91 -8.35
CA VAL A 184 -0.82 4.24 -7.25
C VAL A 184 -0.21 3.89 -5.90
N THR A 185 0.40 2.70 -5.78
CA THR A 185 0.97 2.26 -4.51
C THR A 185 2.14 3.14 -4.06
N HIS A 186 3.01 3.57 -4.98
CA HIS A 186 4.05 4.56 -4.69
C HIS A 186 3.45 5.86 -4.14
N ARG A 187 2.36 6.36 -4.73
CA ARG A 187 1.68 7.58 -4.28
C ARG A 187 1.02 7.40 -2.91
N LEU A 188 0.46 6.22 -2.62
CA LEU A 188 -0.10 5.89 -1.30
C LEU A 188 0.99 5.83 -0.23
N VAL A 189 2.13 5.21 -0.52
CA VAL A 189 3.32 5.20 0.35
C VAL A 189 3.79 6.63 0.63
N ALA A 190 3.87 7.48 -0.40
CA ALA A 190 4.25 8.89 -0.22
C ALA A 190 3.29 9.63 0.73
N ARG A 191 1.96 9.40 0.61
CA ARG A 191 0.95 9.99 1.50
C ARG A 191 1.04 9.47 2.93
N LEU A 192 1.27 8.17 3.10
CA LEU A 192 1.48 7.58 4.42
C LEU A 192 2.71 8.19 5.11
N LEU A 193 3.83 8.26 4.39
CA LEU A 193 5.07 8.85 4.91
C LEU A 193 4.92 10.34 5.23
N GLN A 194 4.23 11.10 4.38
CA GLN A 194 3.93 12.51 4.62
C GLN A 194 3.12 12.69 5.91
N ARG A 195 2.17 11.80 6.18
CA ARG A 195 1.40 11.81 7.41
C ARG A 195 2.26 11.50 8.65
N LEU A 196 3.31 10.71 8.48
CA LEU A 196 4.33 10.42 9.49
C LEU A 196 5.40 11.53 9.62
N GLY A 197 5.24 12.65 8.90
CA GLY A 197 6.21 13.76 8.90
C GLY A 197 7.46 13.49 8.06
N CYS A 198 7.43 12.47 7.20
CA CYS A 198 8.54 12.10 6.30
C CYS A 198 8.17 12.38 4.84
N CYS A 199 9.19 12.60 4.01
CA CYS A 199 9.01 12.75 2.56
C CYS A 199 9.91 11.76 1.84
N LEU A 200 9.38 11.13 0.77
CA LEU A 200 10.20 10.33 -0.13
C LEU A 200 11.29 11.20 -0.78
N PRO A 201 12.50 10.68 -0.94
CA PRO A 201 13.53 11.32 -1.75
C PRO A 201 13.05 11.61 -3.16
N THR A 202 13.50 12.71 -3.72
CA THR A 202 13.24 13.01 -5.13
C THR A 202 14.04 12.05 -5.99
N ALA A 203 13.38 11.29 -6.86
CA ALA A 203 14.06 10.43 -7.81
C ALA A 203 14.98 11.28 -8.70
N PRO A 204 16.23 10.86 -8.95
CA PRO A 204 17.13 11.60 -9.84
C PRO A 204 16.49 11.73 -11.22
N THR A 205 16.66 12.92 -11.81
CA THR A 205 16.32 13.13 -13.22
C THR A 205 17.35 12.39 -14.07
N PRO A 206 16.94 11.66 -15.10
CA PRO A 206 17.87 10.96 -16.00
C PRO A 206 18.82 11.91 -16.69
#